data_3c1ca06220e4aed24221776e5509bb31
#
_entry.id   3c1ca06220e4aed24221776e5509bb31
#
_cell.length_a   1.000
_cell.length_b   1.000
_cell.length_c   1.000
_cell.angle_alpha   90.00
_cell.angle_beta   90.00
_cell.angle_gamma   90.00
#
_symmetry.space_group_name_H-M   'P 1'
#
loop_
_entity.id
_entity.type
_entity.pdbx_description
1 polymer ?
#
loop_
_entity_poly.entity_id
_entity_poly.type
_entity_poly.pdbx_seq_one_letter_code
_entity_poly.pdbx_strand_id
1 'polypeptide(L)'
;MVKILLSGCSGKMGNVIQNVISEFPSLKIVAGIDKFPKESEFKIFKNTEDVNIHYDVLLDFSRADALKDLLALTTSTKKPLVLCSTGYNDEDLKLIEDSSKTLPIFKSANMSLGINLINSLLRKISPLLYQNYWKTP
;
A
#
# COMPACT_ATOMS: atom_id res chain seq x y z
N MET A 1 -3.46 17.71 10.25
CA MET A 1 -2.72 17.35 9.01
C MET A 1 -1.97 16.04 9.27
N VAL A 2 -2.29 15.00 8.52
CA VAL A 2 -1.65 13.68 8.64
C VAL A 2 -0.34 13.66 7.85
N LYS A 3 0.75 13.28 8.50
CA LYS A 3 2.09 13.21 7.92
C LYS A 3 2.35 11.82 7.36
N ILE A 4 2.58 11.73 6.06
CA ILE A 4 2.76 10.48 5.32
C ILE A 4 4.25 10.26 5.05
N LEU A 5 4.74 9.06 5.36
CA LEU A 5 5.99 8.51 4.85
C LEU A 5 5.64 7.62 3.64
N LEU A 6 6.09 7.98 2.44
CA LEU A 6 5.72 7.31 1.20
C LEU A 6 6.82 6.35 0.74
N SER A 7 6.56 5.03 0.79
CA SER A 7 7.44 4.00 0.24
C SER A 7 7.14 3.78 -1.25
N GLY A 8 8.20 3.63 -2.06
CA GLY A 8 8.07 3.56 -3.53
C GLY A 8 7.80 4.93 -4.16
N CYS A 9 8.25 6.01 -3.51
CA CYS A 9 7.93 7.39 -3.91
C CYS A 9 8.45 7.78 -5.30
N SER A 10 9.55 7.19 -5.77
CA SER A 10 10.13 7.43 -7.10
C SER A 10 9.50 6.60 -8.22
N GLY A 11 8.60 5.67 -7.88
CA GLY A 11 7.87 4.83 -8.82
C GLY A 11 6.70 5.55 -9.51
N LYS A 12 6.04 4.84 -10.44
CA LYS A 12 4.89 5.40 -11.19
C LYS A 12 3.77 5.87 -10.25
N MET A 13 3.33 5.00 -9.33
CA MET A 13 2.26 5.34 -8.38
C MET A 13 2.71 6.39 -7.36
N GLY A 14 3.96 6.32 -6.89
CA GLY A 14 4.53 7.33 -6.01
C GLY A 14 4.44 8.74 -6.61
N ASN A 15 4.78 8.89 -7.90
CA ASN A 15 4.66 10.16 -8.61
C ASN A 15 3.21 10.63 -8.73
N VAL A 16 2.28 9.71 -9.03
CA VAL A 16 0.83 10.05 -9.09
C VAL A 16 0.35 10.58 -7.74
N ILE A 17 0.73 9.93 -6.64
CA ILE A 17 0.35 10.34 -5.29
C ILE A 17 0.91 11.73 -4.96
N GLN A 18 2.16 11.99 -5.31
CA GLN A 18 2.78 13.31 -5.12
C GLN A 18 2.02 14.42 -5.85
N ASN A 19 1.52 14.14 -7.06
CA ASN A 19 0.75 15.11 -7.82
C ASN A 19 -0.66 15.35 -7.24
N VAL A 20 -1.30 14.28 -6.77
CA VAL A 20 -2.70 14.34 -6.27
C VAL A 20 -2.77 14.82 -4.83
N ILE A 21 -1.71 14.66 -4.03
CA ILE A 21 -1.74 14.97 -2.59
C ILE A 21 -2.12 16.43 -2.29
N SER A 22 -1.83 17.35 -3.22
CA SER A 22 -2.17 18.77 -3.10
C SER A 22 -3.69 19.03 -3.07
N GLU A 23 -4.50 18.10 -3.59
CA GLU A 23 -5.96 18.18 -3.56
C GLU A 23 -6.52 17.82 -2.16
N PHE A 24 -5.68 17.32 -1.25
CA PHE A 24 -6.05 16.88 0.09
C PHE A 24 -5.32 17.68 1.17
N PRO A 25 -5.80 18.86 1.57
CA PRO A 25 -5.10 19.75 2.51
C PRO A 25 -4.84 19.14 3.89
N SER A 26 -5.59 18.10 4.25
CA SER A 26 -5.40 17.35 5.50
C SER A 26 -4.22 16.37 5.48
N LEU A 27 -3.61 16.12 4.32
CA LEU A 27 -2.53 15.17 4.11
C LEU A 27 -1.25 15.89 3.67
N LYS A 28 -0.09 15.37 4.08
CA LYS A 28 1.22 15.86 3.64
C LYS A 28 2.22 14.71 3.57
N ILE A 29 2.91 14.57 2.44
CA ILE A 29 4.10 13.72 2.35
C ILE A 29 5.25 14.48 3.01
N VAL A 30 5.83 13.90 4.06
CA VAL A 30 6.94 14.51 4.81
C VAL A 30 8.29 13.92 4.44
N ALA A 31 8.31 12.70 3.92
CA ALA A 31 9.49 12.06 3.33
C ALA A 31 9.09 10.86 2.47
N GLY A 32 10.05 10.33 1.73
CA GLY A 32 9.93 9.10 0.95
C GLY A 32 10.94 8.04 1.34
N ILE A 33 10.66 6.81 0.94
CA ILE A 33 11.62 5.68 0.93
C ILE A 33 11.67 5.15 -0.49
N ASP A 34 12.86 5.07 -1.08
CA ASP A 34 13.07 4.45 -2.38
C ASP A 34 14.52 4.04 -2.57
N LYS A 35 14.78 2.83 -3.07
CA LYS A 35 16.14 2.33 -3.37
C LYS A 35 16.84 3.14 -4.46
N PHE A 36 16.03 3.73 -5.36
CA PHE A 36 16.49 4.54 -6.49
C PHE A 36 15.87 5.94 -6.42
N PRO A 37 16.31 6.80 -5.49
CA PRO A 37 15.72 8.10 -5.27
C PRO A 37 15.84 8.99 -6.51
N LYS A 38 14.76 9.69 -6.82
CA LYS A 38 14.73 10.75 -7.84
C LYS A 38 14.65 12.11 -7.14
N GLU A 39 14.83 13.17 -7.93
CA GLU A 39 14.61 14.53 -7.44
C GLU A 39 13.20 14.70 -6.87
N SER A 40 13.09 15.34 -5.70
CA SER A 40 11.84 15.47 -4.95
C SER A 40 11.88 16.70 -4.04
N GLU A 41 10.73 17.26 -3.72
CA GLU A 41 10.57 18.35 -2.77
C GLU A 41 10.78 17.95 -1.30
N PHE A 42 10.80 16.64 -1.03
CA PHE A 42 11.02 16.09 0.31
C PHE A 42 12.21 15.12 0.32
N LYS A 43 12.75 14.88 1.50
CA LYS A 43 13.87 13.94 1.68
C LYS A 43 13.45 12.51 1.36
N ILE A 44 14.27 11.81 0.57
CA ILE A 44 14.09 10.39 0.27
C ILE A 44 15.20 9.60 0.95
N PHE A 45 14.81 8.61 1.74
CA PHE A 45 15.71 7.66 2.37
C PHE A 45 15.87 6.44 1.48
N LYS A 46 17.08 5.89 1.38
CA LYS A 46 17.34 4.65 0.62
C LYS A 46 16.93 3.41 1.41
N ASN A 47 17.12 3.44 2.72
CA ASN A 47 16.83 2.33 3.63
C ASN A 47 15.85 2.78 4.72
N THR A 48 15.06 1.85 5.20
CA THR A 48 14.12 2.09 6.30
C THR A 48 14.81 2.46 7.62
N GLU A 49 16.04 1.93 7.83
CA GLU A 49 16.85 2.18 9.04
C GLU A 49 17.31 3.64 9.16
N ASP A 50 17.43 4.34 8.02
CA ASP A 50 17.87 5.72 7.97
C ASP A 50 16.74 6.72 8.30
N VAL A 51 15.51 6.24 8.41
CA VAL A 51 14.33 7.09 8.64
C VAL A 51 14.35 7.64 10.07
N ASN A 52 14.63 8.92 10.18
CA ASN A 52 14.78 9.64 11.45
C ASN A 52 13.86 10.85 11.58
N ILE A 53 12.71 10.80 10.93
CA ILE A 53 11.71 11.87 10.95
C ILE A 53 10.40 11.40 11.60
N HIS A 54 9.62 12.37 12.06
CA HIS A 54 8.27 12.08 12.55
C HIS A 54 7.27 11.97 11.39
N TYR A 55 6.52 10.87 11.37
CA TYR A 55 5.39 10.63 10.47
C TYR A 55 4.23 9.99 11.24
N ASP A 56 3.03 10.04 10.71
CA ASP A 56 1.83 9.49 11.33
C ASP A 56 1.43 8.13 10.74
N VAL A 57 1.70 7.92 9.43
CA VAL A 57 1.38 6.69 8.71
C VAL A 57 2.42 6.42 7.63
N LEU A 58 2.76 5.14 7.43
CA LEU A 58 3.54 4.69 6.28
C LEU A 58 2.58 4.21 5.19
N LEU A 59 2.71 4.78 4.00
CA LEU A 59 1.95 4.40 2.81
C LEU A 59 2.88 3.74 1.80
N ASP A 60 2.60 2.46 1.47
CA ASP A 60 3.48 1.67 0.62
C ASP A 60 2.91 1.41 -0.78
N PHE A 61 3.63 1.90 -1.78
CA PHE A 61 3.47 1.61 -3.21
C PHE A 61 4.75 1.06 -3.83
N SER A 62 5.58 0.40 -3.05
CA SER A 62 6.82 -0.21 -3.52
C SER A 62 6.59 -1.62 -4.09
N ARG A 63 7.28 -2.61 -3.60
CA ARG A 63 7.22 -4.01 -4.03
C ARG A 63 7.15 -4.93 -2.82
N ALA A 64 6.69 -6.16 -3.03
CA ALA A 64 6.57 -7.17 -1.97
C ALA A 64 7.89 -7.45 -1.23
N ASP A 65 9.04 -7.32 -1.91
CA ASP A 65 10.37 -7.53 -1.32
C ASP A 65 10.75 -6.49 -0.24
N ALA A 66 10.06 -5.35 -0.18
CA ALA A 66 10.26 -4.34 0.87
C ALA A 66 9.48 -4.63 2.16
N LEU A 67 8.55 -5.60 2.16
CA LEU A 67 7.61 -5.84 3.25
C LEU A 67 8.28 -5.98 4.62
N LYS A 68 9.34 -6.79 4.72
CA LYS A 68 10.01 -7.08 6.00
C LYS A 68 10.61 -5.81 6.62
N ASP A 69 11.26 -4.99 5.80
CA ASP A 69 11.89 -3.74 6.25
C ASP A 69 10.81 -2.72 6.66
N LEU A 70 9.71 -2.63 5.93
CA LEU A 70 8.58 -1.75 6.25
C LEU A 70 7.89 -2.18 7.56
N LEU A 71 7.69 -3.49 7.78
CA LEU A 71 7.14 -4.01 9.02
C LEU A 71 8.07 -3.76 10.20
N ALA A 72 9.39 -3.94 10.03
CA ALA A 72 10.37 -3.65 11.08
C ALA A 72 10.32 -2.17 11.49
N LEU A 73 10.32 -1.25 10.50
CA LEU A 73 10.22 0.19 10.74
C LEU A 73 8.91 0.55 11.47
N THR A 74 7.77 0.08 10.97
CA THR A 74 6.46 0.44 11.54
C THR A 74 6.23 -0.18 12.92
N THR A 75 6.77 -1.37 13.18
CA THR A 75 6.75 -1.99 14.50
C THR A 75 7.60 -1.22 15.51
N SER A 76 8.82 -0.82 15.15
CA SER A 76 9.69 -0.04 16.03
C SER A 76 9.14 1.35 16.34
N THR A 77 8.51 1.99 15.37
CA THR A 77 7.92 3.34 15.51
C THR A 77 6.48 3.31 16.00
N LYS A 78 5.83 2.14 16.06
CA LYS A 78 4.40 1.93 16.42
C LYS A 78 3.47 2.77 15.55
N LYS A 79 3.77 2.86 14.23
CA LYS A 79 2.97 3.65 13.28
C LYS A 79 2.14 2.75 12.38
N PRO A 80 0.92 3.17 12.01
CA PRO A 80 0.06 2.47 11.05
C PRO A 80 0.75 2.26 9.71
N LEU A 81 0.42 1.15 9.05
CA LEU A 81 0.93 0.76 7.74
C LEU A 81 -0.21 0.55 6.76
N VAL A 82 -0.14 1.20 5.61
CA VAL A 82 -1.06 1.00 4.47
C VAL A 82 -0.29 0.33 3.35
N LEU A 83 -0.60 -0.93 3.07
CA LEU A 83 0.03 -1.75 2.03
C LEU A 83 -0.80 -1.74 0.76
N CYS A 84 -0.28 -1.14 -0.30
CA CYS A 84 -0.88 -1.08 -1.64
C CYS A 84 -0.07 -1.87 -2.67
N SER A 85 1.04 -2.47 -2.27
CA SER A 85 1.85 -3.36 -3.10
C SER A 85 1.14 -4.67 -3.39
N THR A 86 1.50 -5.29 -4.50
CA THR A 86 0.99 -6.60 -4.96
C THR A 86 2.13 -7.61 -5.02
N GLY A 87 1.78 -8.91 -5.17
CA GLY A 87 2.77 -9.98 -5.36
C GLY A 87 3.31 -10.58 -4.06
N TYR A 88 2.59 -10.43 -2.95
CA TYR A 88 2.88 -11.11 -1.70
C TYR A 88 2.65 -12.61 -1.84
N ASN A 89 3.60 -13.43 -1.38
CA ASN A 89 3.45 -14.87 -1.25
C ASN A 89 2.74 -15.26 0.06
N ASP A 90 2.50 -16.54 0.29
CA ASP A 90 1.78 -17.02 1.47
C ASP A 90 2.52 -16.72 2.78
N GLU A 91 3.85 -16.74 2.77
CA GLU A 91 4.67 -16.36 3.94
C GLU A 91 4.53 -14.88 4.25
N ASP A 92 4.54 -14.02 3.23
CA ASP A 92 4.34 -12.58 3.38
C ASP A 92 2.94 -12.28 3.93
N LEU A 93 1.91 -12.97 3.43
CA LEU A 93 0.53 -12.80 3.91
C LEU A 93 0.39 -13.21 5.37
N LYS A 94 1.02 -14.30 5.77
CA LYS A 94 1.06 -14.74 7.16
C LYS A 94 1.80 -13.72 8.05
N LEU A 95 2.92 -13.20 7.58
CA LEU A 95 3.68 -12.17 8.29
C LEU A 95 2.86 -10.88 8.51
N ILE A 96 2.10 -10.46 7.49
CA ILE A 96 1.18 -9.31 7.58
C ILE A 96 0.08 -9.61 8.62
N GLU A 97 -0.53 -10.79 8.57
CA GLU A 97 -1.57 -11.20 9.51
C GLU A 97 -1.06 -11.21 10.95
N ASP A 98 0.10 -11.82 11.19
CA ASP A 98 0.70 -11.86 12.54
C ASP A 98 1.06 -10.46 13.04
N SER A 99 1.62 -9.60 12.20
CA SER A 99 1.95 -8.21 12.54
C SER A 99 0.69 -7.38 12.83
N SER A 100 -0.41 -7.66 12.14
CA SER A 100 -1.67 -6.93 12.31
C SER A 100 -2.31 -7.09 13.69
N LYS A 101 -1.90 -8.11 14.46
CA LYS A 101 -2.36 -8.33 15.85
C LYS A 101 -1.88 -7.22 16.81
N THR A 102 -0.78 -6.56 16.48
CA THR A 102 -0.15 -5.54 17.33
C THR A 102 0.01 -4.18 16.66
N LEU A 103 -0.10 -4.14 15.33
CA LEU A 103 0.10 -2.95 14.50
C LEU A 103 -1.13 -2.70 13.63
N PRO A 104 -1.67 -1.49 13.55
CA PRO A 104 -2.73 -1.17 12.60
C PRO A 104 -2.22 -1.29 11.17
N ILE A 105 -2.65 -2.34 10.46
CA ILE A 105 -2.29 -2.58 9.06
C ILE A 105 -3.55 -2.58 8.22
N PHE A 106 -3.58 -1.73 7.20
CA PHE A 106 -4.56 -1.79 6.13
C PHE A 106 -3.89 -2.33 4.87
N LYS A 107 -4.43 -3.41 4.30
CA LYS A 107 -3.95 -3.99 3.05
C LYS A 107 -5.04 -3.97 2.00
N SER A 108 -4.74 -3.39 0.85
CA SER A 108 -5.62 -3.44 -0.31
C SER A 108 -4.82 -3.80 -1.57
N ALA A 109 -5.03 -5.00 -2.07
CA ALA A 109 -4.36 -5.48 -3.28
C ALA A 109 -4.91 -4.84 -4.56
N ASN A 110 -6.03 -4.12 -4.47
CA ASN A 110 -6.73 -3.65 -5.66
C ASN A 110 -7.48 -2.35 -5.41
N MET A 111 -6.79 -1.25 -5.64
CA MET A 111 -7.35 0.09 -5.58
C MET A 111 -7.84 0.60 -6.95
N SER A 112 -7.80 -0.24 -8.01
CA SER A 112 -8.31 0.11 -9.32
C SER A 112 -9.82 0.15 -9.33
N LEU A 113 -10.40 1.31 -9.63
CA LEU A 113 -11.84 1.49 -9.81
C LEU A 113 -12.38 0.52 -10.88
N GLY A 114 -11.64 0.35 -11.98
CA GLY A 114 -12.02 -0.55 -13.08
C GLY A 114 -12.10 -2.02 -12.63
N ILE A 115 -11.11 -2.51 -11.89
CA ILE A 115 -11.11 -3.89 -11.39
C ILE A 115 -12.19 -4.08 -10.31
N ASN A 116 -12.42 -3.10 -9.44
CA ASN A 116 -13.50 -3.16 -8.47
C ASN A 116 -14.88 -3.20 -9.14
N LEU A 117 -15.04 -2.45 -10.24
CA LEU A 117 -16.25 -2.50 -11.07
C LEU A 117 -16.43 -3.88 -11.71
N ILE A 118 -15.39 -4.44 -12.33
CA ILE A 118 -15.41 -5.79 -12.93
C ILE A 118 -15.73 -6.84 -11.86
N ASN A 119 -15.10 -6.80 -10.69
CA ASN A 119 -15.38 -7.71 -9.59
C ASN A 119 -16.85 -7.60 -9.11
N SER A 120 -17.38 -6.39 -9.06
CA SER A 120 -18.78 -6.16 -8.69
C SER A 120 -19.75 -6.73 -9.73
N LEU A 121 -19.45 -6.55 -11.01
CA LEU A 121 -20.22 -7.13 -12.12
C LEU A 121 -20.15 -8.66 -12.10
N LEU A 122 -18.96 -9.25 -11.95
CA LEU A 122 -18.78 -10.69 -11.87
C LEU A 122 -19.57 -11.31 -10.70
N ARG A 123 -19.56 -10.69 -9.52
CA ARG A 123 -20.35 -11.16 -8.37
C ARG A 123 -21.86 -11.17 -8.66
N LYS A 124 -22.37 -10.24 -9.47
CA LYS A 124 -23.79 -10.17 -9.86
C LYS A 124 -24.14 -11.17 -10.95
N ILE A 125 -23.24 -11.39 -11.92
CA ILE A 125 -23.51 -12.18 -13.12
C ILE A 125 -23.21 -13.67 -12.88
N SER A 126 -22.15 -14.01 -12.13
CA SER A 126 -21.73 -15.41 -11.90
C SER A 126 -22.85 -16.31 -11.36
N PRO A 127 -23.68 -15.91 -10.38
CA PRO A 127 -24.78 -16.73 -9.92
C PRO A 127 -25.82 -17.00 -11.00
N LEU A 128 -26.13 -16.02 -11.86
CA LEU A 128 -27.08 -16.14 -12.95
C LEU A 128 -26.56 -17.08 -14.04
N LEU A 129 -25.27 -16.98 -14.40
CA LEU A 129 -24.64 -17.86 -15.36
C LEU A 129 -24.57 -19.29 -14.83
N TYR A 130 -24.19 -19.46 -13.56
CA TYR A 130 -24.12 -20.78 -12.92
C TYR A 130 -25.49 -21.47 -12.87
N GLN A 131 -26.56 -20.76 -12.53
CA GLN A 131 -27.91 -21.29 -12.47
C GLN A 131 -28.47 -21.69 -13.84
N ASN A 132 -28.13 -20.94 -14.91
CA ASN A 132 -28.72 -21.13 -16.23
C ASN A 132 -27.91 -21.99 -17.18
N TYR A 133 -26.58 -22.10 -16.98
CA TYR A 133 -25.70 -22.76 -17.95
C TYR A 133 -24.89 -23.95 -17.36
N TRP A 134 -24.75 -24.05 -16.04
CA TRP A 134 -23.93 -25.09 -15.41
C TRP A 134 -24.73 -26.17 -14.66
N LYS A 135 -26.01 -25.99 -14.48
CA LYS A 135 -26.89 -27.06 -14.03
C LYS A 135 -27.42 -27.82 -15.24
N THR A 136 -26.55 -28.56 -15.89
CA THR A 136 -26.99 -29.68 -16.74
C THR A 136 -27.15 -30.91 -15.86
N PRO A 137 -28.25 -31.66 -16.02
CA PRO A 137 -28.51 -32.88 -15.28
C PRO A 137 -27.45 -33.93 -15.57
#